data_85b52e05884bc912d5234fcff80899b6
#
_entry.id   85b52e05884bc912d5234fcff80899b6
#
_cell.length_a   1.000
_cell.length_b   1.000
_cell.length_c   1.000
_cell.angle_alpha   90.00
_cell.angle_beta   90.00
_cell.angle_gamma   90.00
#
_symmetry.space_group_name_H-M   'P 1'
#
loop_
_entity.id
_entity.type
_entity.pdbx_description
1 polymer ?
#
loop_
_entity_poly.entity_id
_entity_poly.type
_entity_poly.pdbx_seq_one_letter_code
_entity_poly.pdbx_strand_id
1 'polypeptide(L)'
;ERFGDRAYEVYDKPDAGIWEYRGRQRPHTFSAVMCWAAADRLARVAGRLGLDDRQAAWRERADEMHARILQAAWNPQVRAFTGAFGHPALDASVLPLAELGFVKADDPRFVATVEAIERDLKEGVLLMRYREPDDFGEPETAFTVCTFWYINALAAIGRRQEARELFNDLLGRRNSLGLLSEDIDPRTGELWGNFPQTYSMVGLINSA
;
A
#
# COMPACT_ATOMS: atom_id res chain seq x y z
N GLU A 1 -3.78 -17.90 16.13
CA GLU A 1 -3.51 -16.84 17.13
C GLU A 1 -2.01 -16.55 17.31
N ARG A 2 -1.11 -17.54 17.43
CA ARG A 2 0.34 -17.30 17.61
C ARG A 2 0.96 -16.26 16.67
N PHE A 3 0.57 -16.24 15.39
CA PHE A 3 1.02 -15.20 14.44
C PHE A 3 0.41 -13.84 14.75
N GLY A 4 -0.84 -13.80 15.22
CA GLY A 4 -1.48 -12.56 15.65
C GLY A 4 -0.82 -11.97 16.91
N ASP A 5 -0.47 -12.82 17.89
CA ASP A 5 0.29 -12.38 19.07
C ASP A 5 1.63 -11.77 18.65
N ARG A 6 2.35 -12.42 17.72
CA ARG A 6 3.61 -11.88 17.21
C ARG A 6 3.41 -10.57 16.44
N ALA A 7 2.36 -10.46 15.61
CA ALA A 7 2.03 -9.23 14.92
C ALA A 7 1.80 -8.06 15.88
N TYR A 8 1.08 -8.31 16.99
CA TYR A 8 0.86 -7.31 18.05
C TYR A 8 2.15 -6.89 18.75
N GLU A 9 3.12 -7.79 18.94
CA GLU A 9 4.41 -7.47 19.56
C GLU A 9 5.33 -6.62 18.69
N VAL A 10 5.20 -6.69 17.35
CA VAL A 10 6.18 -6.11 16.41
C VAL A 10 5.66 -4.98 15.54
N TYR A 11 4.37 -4.66 15.58
CA TYR A 11 3.74 -3.72 14.63
C TYR A 11 4.36 -2.31 14.61
N ASP A 12 4.98 -1.88 15.71
CA ASP A 12 5.64 -0.57 15.85
C ASP A 12 7.17 -0.66 15.86
N LYS A 13 7.73 -1.83 15.55
CA LYS A 13 9.18 -2.04 15.51
C LYS A 13 9.75 -1.75 14.12
N PRO A 14 11.01 -1.31 14.05
CA PRO A 14 11.69 -1.19 12.77
C PRO A 14 11.78 -2.52 12.02
N ASP A 15 11.53 -2.49 10.72
CA ASP A 15 11.67 -3.60 9.80
C ASP A 15 12.21 -3.13 8.43
N ALA A 16 12.39 -4.05 7.49
CA ALA A 16 12.87 -3.76 6.14
C ALA A 16 11.77 -3.23 5.18
N GLY A 17 10.51 -3.17 5.63
CA GLY A 17 9.36 -2.77 4.82
C GLY A 17 9.01 -3.77 3.72
N ILE A 18 7.95 -3.46 2.99
CA ILE A 18 7.51 -4.26 1.83
C ILE A 18 8.56 -4.30 0.71
N TRP A 19 9.43 -3.29 0.66
CA TRP A 19 10.47 -3.16 -0.36
C TRP A 19 11.78 -3.87 0.00
N GLU A 20 11.84 -4.51 1.20
CA GLU A 20 12.97 -5.32 1.66
C GLU A 20 14.31 -4.54 1.68
N TYR A 21 14.28 -3.31 2.20
CA TYR A 21 15.49 -2.49 2.34
C TYR A 21 16.60 -3.21 3.10
N ARG A 22 17.81 -3.25 2.56
CA ARG A 22 18.96 -3.94 3.14
C ARG A 22 19.75 -3.06 4.11
N GLY A 23 19.89 -1.77 3.77
CA GLY A 23 20.72 -0.80 4.48
C GLY A 23 19.99 0.02 5.55
N ARG A 24 18.65 -0.05 5.62
CA ARG A 24 17.85 0.77 6.56
C ARG A 24 16.65 0.02 7.10
N GLN A 25 16.37 0.25 8.37
CA GLN A 25 15.15 -0.26 9.02
C GLN A 25 14.39 0.91 9.63
N ARG A 26 13.07 0.94 9.45
CA ARG A 26 12.16 1.94 10.00
C ARG A 26 10.86 1.25 10.42
N PRO A 27 10.06 1.83 11.35
CA PRO A 27 8.69 1.38 11.54
C PRO A 27 7.87 1.75 10.30
N HIS A 28 7.73 0.81 9.36
CA HIS A 28 7.02 1.04 8.11
C HIS A 28 5.51 1.01 8.30
N THR A 29 4.81 2.02 7.74
CA THR A 29 3.35 2.17 7.84
C THR A 29 2.63 0.94 7.29
N PHE A 30 3.03 0.44 6.12
CA PHE A 30 2.41 -0.74 5.52
C PHE A 30 2.57 -1.99 6.40
N SER A 31 3.78 -2.25 6.93
CA SER A 31 4.04 -3.37 7.84
C SER A 31 3.17 -3.30 9.09
N ALA A 32 3.08 -2.11 9.70
CA ALA A 32 2.24 -1.89 10.88
C ALA A 32 0.75 -2.14 10.58
N VAL A 33 0.25 -1.64 9.45
CA VAL A 33 -1.15 -1.84 9.02
C VAL A 33 -1.43 -3.32 8.71
N MET A 34 -0.49 -4.06 8.14
CA MET A 34 -0.64 -5.50 7.94
C MET A 34 -0.70 -6.28 9.27
N CYS A 35 0.07 -5.87 10.28
CA CYS A 35 -0.03 -6.40 11.63
C CYS A 35 -1.40 -6.08 12.26
N TRP A 36 -1.87 -4.83 12.13
CA TRP A 36 -3.23 -4.46 12.54
C TRP A 36 -4.29 -5.30 11.84
N ALA A 37 -4.17 -5.50 10.54
CA ALA A 37 -5.10 -6.31 9.77
C ALA A 37 -5.18 -7.74 10.30
N ALA A 38 -4.08 -8.32 10.76
CA ALA A 38 -4.08 -9.64 11.40
C ALA A 38 -4.96 -9.66 12.66
N ALA A 39 -4.83 -8.67 13.55
CA ALA A 39 -5.66 -8.57 14.76
C ALA A 39 -7.15 -8.33 14.41
N ASP A 40 -7.45 -7.41 13.48
CA ASP A 40 -8.81 -7.12 13.04
C ASP A 40 -9.49 -8.37 12.43
N ARG A 41 -8.77 -9.12 11.57
CA ARG A 41 -9.30 -10.35 10.96
C ARG A 41 -9.49 -11.45 12.00
N LEU A 42 -8.61 -11.59 12.98
CA LEU A 42 -8.78 -12.53 14.10
C LEU A 42 -10.02 -12.19 14.93
N ALA A 43 -10.28 -10.91 15.22
CA ALA A 43 -11.51 -10.51 15.90
C ALA A 43 -12.76 -10.91 15.09
N ARG A 44 -12.76 -10.65 13.78
CA ARG A 44 -13.88 -11.02 12.90
C ARG A 44 -14.09 -12.52 12.80
N VAL A 45 -13.01 -13.30 12.70
CA VAL A 45 -13.07 -14.76 12.66
C VAL A 45 -13.60 -15.32 13.98
N ALA A 46 -13.10 -14.81 15.13
CA ALA A 46 -13.57 -15.23 16.44
C ALA A 46 -15.08 -14.97 16.60
N GLY A 47 -15.58 -13.80 16.18
CA GLY A 47 -17.01 -13.50 16.21
C GLY A 47 -17.85 -14.43 15.34
N ARG A 48 -17.38 -14.78 14.13
CA ARG A 48 -18.08 -15.76 13.27
C ARG A 48 -18.12 -17.17 13.85
N LEU A 49 -17.18 -17.49 14.70
CA LEU A 49 -17.08 -18.78 15.40
C LEU A 49 -17.78 -18.81 16.77
N GLY A 50 -18.40 -17.69 17.20
CA GLY A 50 -19.03 -17.57 18.52
C GLY A 50 -18.04 -17.60 19.69
N LEU A 51 -16.80 -17.15 19.48
CA LEU A 51 -15.74 -17.11 20.48
C LEU A 51 -15.64 -15.71 21.09
N ASP A 52 -16.66 -15.30 21.86
CA ASP A 52 -16.88 -13.91 22.27
C ASP A 52 -15.70 -13.31 23.06
N ASP A 53 -15.12 -14.04 24.01
CA ASP A 53 -13.96 -13.56 24.77
C ASP A 53 -12.75 -13.28 23.88
N ARG A 54 -12.53 -14.15 22.88
CA ARG A 54 -11.43 -14.00 21.93
C ARG A 54 -11.71 -12.87 20.95
N GLN A 55 -12.97 -12.72 20.52
CA GLN A 55 -13.39 -11.59 19.69
C GLN A 55 -13.10 -10.26 20.41
N ALA A 56 -13.52 -10.15 21.68
CA ALA A 56 -13.29 -8.95 22.47
C ALA A 56 -11.80 -8.63 22.62
N ALA A 57 -10.99 -9.62 23.00
CA ALA A 57 -9.55 -9.45 23.18
C ALA A 57 -8.83 -9.02 21.88
N TRP A 58 -9.17 -9.64 20.73
CA TRP A 58 -8.57 -9.25 19.45
C TRP A 58 -9.08 -7.90 18.95
N ARG A 59 -10.33 -7.53 19.24
CA ARG A 59 -10.88 -6.21 18.93
C ARG A 59 -10.16 -5.11 19.69
N GLU A 60 -9.96 -5.28 21.01
CA GLU A 60 -9.22 -4.33 21.85
C GLU A 60 -7.81 -4.08 21.29
N ARG A 61 -7.07 -5.15 20.97
CA ARG A 61 -5.73 -5.05 20.37
C ARG A 61 -5.76 -4.34 19.01
N ALA A 62 -6.73 -4.68 18.15
CA ALA A 62 -6.87 -4.02 16.85
C ALA A 62 -7.18 -2.53 17.00
N ASP A 63 -8.03 -2.15 17.93
CA ASP A 63 -8.40 -0.76 18.16
C ASP A 63 -7.22 0.05 18.73
N GLU A 64 -6.44 -0.53 19.65
CA GLU A 64 -5.20 0.07 20.15
C GLU A 64 -4.19 0.29 19.02
N MET A 65 -3.89 -0.76 18.24
CA MET A 65 -2.97 -0.67 17.10
C MET A 65 -3.43 0.38 16.10
N HIS A 66 -4.74 0.38 15.76
CA HIS A 66 -5.32 1.34 14.83
C HIS A 66 -5.07 2.78 15.27
N ALA A 67 -5.38 3.11 16.52
CA ALA A 67 -5.22 4.46 17.05
C ALA A 67 -3.75 4.92 17.00
N ARG A 68 -2.82 4.06 17.40
CA ARG A 68 -1.37 4.36 17.41
C ARG A 68 -0.81 4.51 16.01
N ILE A 69 -1.12 3.59 15.11
CA ILE A 69 -0.65 3.63 13.71
C ILE A 69 -1.21 4.86 13.01
N LEU A 70 -2.50 5.16 13.19
CA LEU A 70 -3.16 6.30 12.57
C LEU A 70 -2.48 7.63 12.95
N GLN A 71 -2.07 7.75 14.21
CA GLN A 71 -1.33 8.93 14.71
C GLN A 71 0.10 8.96 14.19
N ALA A 72 0.82 7.84 14.22
CA ALA A 72 2.24 7.78 13.90
C ALA A 72 2.53 7.88 12.39
N ALA A 73 1.61 7.38 11.55
CA ALA A 73 1.75 7.38 10.09
C ALA A 73 1.33 8.71 9.44
N TRP A 74 0.47 9.50 10.09
CA TRP A 74 0.04 10.80 9.56
C TRP A 74 1.10 11.86 9.77
N ASN A 75 1.57 12.46 8.69
CA ASN A 75 2.51 13.59 8.74
C ASN A 75 1.77 14.88 8.34
N PRO A 76 1.56 15.83 9.30
CA PRO A 76 0.81 17.07 9.03
C PRO A 76 1.57 18.06 8.13
N GLN A 77 2.91 17.97 8.02
CA GLN A 77 3.71 18.86 7.20
C GLN A 77 3.54 18.55 5.71
N VAL A 78 3.55 17.27 5.35
CA VAL A 78 3.29 16.83 3.97
C VAL A 78 1.81 16.53 3.72
N ARG A 79 0.97 16.57 4.76
CA ARG A 79 -0.48 16.31 4.74
C ARG A 79 -0.81 14.95 4.11
N ALA A 80 -0.07 13.91 4.50
CA ALA A 80 -0.24 12.57 3.97
C ALA A 80 0.10 11.51 5.03
N PHE A 81 -0.44 10.32 4.88
CA PHE A 81 0.15 9.12 5.44
C PHE A 81 1.46 8.85 4.71
N THR A 82 2.53 8.60 5.45
CA THR A 82 3.89 8.43 4.91
C THR A 82 4.36 6.98 5.01
N GLY A 83 5.38 6.62 4.26
CA GLY A 83 5.91 5.26 4.18
C GLY A 83 6.42 4.69 5.49
N ALA A 84 6.90 5.55 6.41
CA ALA A 84 7.38 5.17 7.73
C ALA A 84 7.01 6.21 8.78
N PHE A 85 6.86 5.78 10.03
CA PHE A 85 6.50 6.64 11.15
C PHE A 85 7.50 7.77 11.36
N GLY A 86 6.98 9.00 11.46
CA GLY A 86 7.78 10.19 11.69
C GLY A 86 8.72 10.60 10.55
N HIS A 87 8.65 9.92 9.40
CA HIS A 87 9.44 10.23 8.21
C HIS A 87 8.58 10.92 7.14
N PRO A 88 9.06 11.97 6.44
CA PRO A 88 8.22 12.74 5.51
C PRO A 88 8.07 12.09 4.12
N ALA A 89 8.84 11.05 3.80
CA ALA A 89 8.83 10.46 2.47
C ALA A 89 7.49 9.80 2.14
N LEU A 90 6.99 10.11 0.94
CA LEU A 90 5.82 9.45 0.37
C LEU A 90 6.20 8.09 -0.20
N ASP A 91 5.26 7.15 -0.12
CA ASP A 91 5.46 5.77 -0.56
C ASP A 91 4.12 5.21 -1.07
N ALA A 92 4.15 4.58 -2.23
CA ALA A 92 2.94 4.01 -2.84
C ALA A 92 2.29 2.89 -1.98
N SER A 93 3.05 2.27 -1.07
CA SER A 93 2.54 1.20 -0.19
C SER A 93 1.45 1.65 0.76
N VAL A 94 1.20 2.96 0.93
CA VAL A 94 0.08 3.47 1.74
C VAL A 94 -1.23 3.60 0.95
N LEU A 95 -1.24 3.45 -0.36
CA LEU A 95 -2.46 3.49 -1.17
C LEU A 95 -3.48 2.38 -0.84
N PRO A 96 -3.07 1.13 -0.48
CA PRO A 96 -4.00 0.08 -0.09
C PRO A 96 -4.70 0.29 1.28
N LEU A 97 -4.41 1.35 2.04
CA LEU A 97 -4.95 1.55 3.39
C LEU A 97 -6.49 1.53 3.44
N ALA A 98 -7.17 2.09 2.42
CA ALA A 98 -8.63 2.05 2.35
C ALA A 98 -9.15 0.67 1.95
N GLU A 99 -8.49 -0.01 1.02
CA GLU A 99 -8.84 -1.38 0.59
C GLU A 99 -8.68 -2.39 1.74
N LEU A 100 -7.65 -2.22 2.56
CA LEU A 100 -7.44 -3.01 3.78
C LEU A 100 -8.49 -2.71 4.87
N GLY A 101 -9.24 -1.61 4.74
CA GLY A 101 -10.22 -1.15 5.71
C GLY A 101 -9.59 -0.48 6.93
N PHE A 102 -8.33 -0.04 6.82
CA PHE A 102 -7.64 0.69 7.87
C PHE A 102 -8.17 2.12 8.02
N VAL A 103 -8.41 2.79 6.89
CA VAL A 103 -9.11 4.08 6.84
C VAL A 103 -10.33 3.99 5.94
N LYS A 104 -11.28 4.90 6.09
CA LYS A 104 -12.37 5.04 5.12
C LYS A 104 -11.84 5.73 3.86
N ALA A 105 -12.40 5.38 2.71
CA ALA A 105 -12.01 5.98 1.43
C ALA A 105 -12.31 7.50 1.39
N ASP A 106 -13.35 7.95 2.11
CA ASP A 106 -13.76 9.36 2.24
C ASP A 106 -13.06 10.09 3.42
N ASP A 107 -12.14 9.45 4.14
CA ASP A 107 -11.31 10.13 5.15
C ASP A 107 -10.48 11.23 4.48
N PRO A 108 -10.62 12.50 4.90
CA PRO A 108 -9.90 13.61 4.28
C PRO A 108 -8.37 13.42 4.26
N ARG A 109 -7.83 12.68 5.23
CA ARG A 109 -6.40 12.36 5.29
C ARG A 109 -6.00 11.37 4.20
N PHE A 110 -6.86 10.38 3.91
CA PHE A 110 -6.60 9.43 2.83
C PHE A 110 -6.71 10.11 1.47
N VAL A 111 -7.73 10.94 1.25
CA VAL A 111 -7.86 11.74 0.02
C VAL A 111 -6.62 12.60 -0.19
N ALA A 112 -6.20 13.37 0.85
CA ALA A 112 -5.00 14.20 0.77
C ALA A 112 -3.72 13.36 0.53
N THR A 113 -3.64 12.12 1.05
CA THR A 113 -2.53 11.20 0.79
C THR A 113 -2.48 10.78 -0.68
N VAL A 114 -3.63 10.41 -1.27
CA VAL A 114 -3.71 10.06 -2.71
C VAL A 114 -3.27 11.24 -3.58
N GLU A 115 -3.73 12.46 -3.27
CA GLU A 115 -3.34 13.68 -3.99
C GLU A 115 -1.84 13.99 -3.86
N ALA A 116 -1.26 13.81 -2.67
CA ALA A 116 0.17 14.01 -2.44
C ALA A 116 1.01 13.00 -3.23
N ILE A 117 0.64 11.72 -3.19
CA ILE A 117 1.29 10.65 -3.94
C ILE A 117 1.19 10.90 -5.44
N GLU A 118 0.01 11.29 -5.94
CA GLU A 118 -0.18 11.65 -7.35
C GLU A 118 0.78 12.76 -7.77
N ARG A 119 0.84 13.84 -7.01
CA ARG A 119 1.67 15.00 -7.31
C ARG A 119 3.17 14.65 -7.35
N ASP A 120 3.63 13.82 -6.43
CA ASP A 120 5.06 13.62 -6.17
C ASP A 120 5.63 12.33 -6.80
N LEU A 121 4.78 11.28 -6.97
CA LEU A 121 5.24 9.97 -7.43
C LEU A 121 4.76 9.60 -8.84
N LYS A 122 3.78 10.32 -9.42
CA LYS A 122 3.28 10.01 -10.76
C LYS A 122 4.23 10.50 -11.85
N GLU A 123 4.50 9.62 -12.82
CA GLU A 123 5.22 9.93 -14.06
C GLU A 123 4.38 9.51 -15.27
N GLY A 124 3.80 10.49 -15.97
CA GLY A 124 2.86 10.22 -17.05
C GLY A 124 1.64 9.45 -16.50
N VAL A 125 1.47 8.22 -16.93
CA VAL A 125 0.40 7.32 -16.49
C VAL A 125 0.85 6.31 -15.44
N LEU A 126 2.13 6.25 -15.12
CA LEU A 126 2.72 5.29 -14.18
C LEU A 126 2.96 5.93 -12.82
N LEU A 127 2.99 5.13 -11.78
CA LEU A 127 3.29 5.55 -10.42
C LEU A 127 4.58 4.92 -9.91
N MET A 128 5.53 5.76 -9.51
CA MET A 128 6.75 5.32 -8.85
C MET A 128 6.44 4.80 -7.45
N ARG A 129 7.22 3.83 -6.96
CA ARG A 129 7.06 3.30 -5.61
C ARG A 129 7.40 4.31 -4.53
N TYR A 130 8.47 5.09 -4.72
CA TYR A 130 8.97 6.20 -3.90
C TYR A 130 10.05 6.96 -4.69
N ARG A 131 10.59 8.06 -4.11
CA ARG A 131 11.67 8.87 -4.73
C ARG A 131 13.00 8.79 -3.99
N GLU A 132 12.98 8.38 -2.72
CA GLU A 132 14.24 8.28 -1.97
C GLU A 132 15.17 7.23 -2.59
N PRO A 133 16.49 7.51 -2.66
CA PRO A 133 17.47 6.48 -3.04
C PRO A 133 17.37 5.26 -2.11
N ASP A 134 17.40 4.08 -2.68
CA ASP A 134 17.46 2.80 -1.98
C ASP A 134 18.87 2.18 -2.04
N ASP A 135 18.97 0.88 -1.77
CA ASP A 135 20.25 0.14 -1.82
C ASP A 135 20.86 0.08 -3.22
N PHE A 136 20.12 0.46 -4.25
CA PHE A 136 20.52 0.41 -5.67
C PHE A 136 20.53 1.81 -6.32
N GLY A 137 20.25 2.86 -5.58
CA GLY A 137 20.13 4.23 -6.05
C GLY A 137 18.70 4.74 -6.14
N GLU A 138 18.46 5.80 -6.91
CA GLU A 138 17.11 6.32 -7.14
C GLU A 138 16.33 5.38 -8.06
N PRO A 139 15.06 5.08 -7.76
CA PRO A 139 14.22 4.28 -8.66
C PRO A 139 14.05 4.96 -10.02
N GLU A 140 14.45 4.26 -11.09
CA GLU A 140 14.33 4.77 -12.47
C GLU A 140 13.09 4.23 -13.19
N THR A 141 12.52 3.14 -12.70
CA THR A 141 11.36 2.45 -13.28
C THR A 141 10.17 2.43 -12.33
N ALA A 142 8.97 2.42 -12.88
CA ALA A 142 7.73 2.34 -12.11
C ALA A 142 7.38 0.88 -11.83
N PHE A 143 7.29 0.51 -10.55
CA PHE A 143 6.83 -0.81 -10.15
C PHE A 143 5.34 -0.95 -10.48
N THR A 144 5.00 -1.82 -11.42
CA THR A 144 3.68 -1.89 -12.05
C THR A 144 2.52 -2.00 -11.05
N VAL A 145 2.69 -2.77 -9.96
CA VAL A 145 1.65 -2.93 -8.94
C VAL A 145 1.29 -1.60 -8.25
N CYS A 146 2.23 -0.66 -8.13
CA CYS A 146 1.96 0.66 -7.54
C CYS A 146 0.93 1.45 -8.36
N THR A 147 1.00 1.34 -9.68
CA THR A 147 0.00 1.95 -10.57
C THR A 147 -1.38 1.31 -10.38
N PHE A 148 -1.48 0.00 -10.19
CA PHE A 148 -2.75 -0.66 -9.85
C PHE A 148 -3.30 -0.23 -8.48
N TRP A 149 -2.45 -0.09 -7.45
CA TRP A 149 -2.88 0.46 -6.17
C TRP A 149 -3.40 1.89 -6.29
N TYR A 150 -2.78 2.69 -7.14
CA TYR A 150 -3.24 4.05 -7.41
C TYR A 150 -4.59 4.06 -8.15
N ILE A 151 -4.80 3.19 -9.12
CA ILE A 151 -6.09 3.01 -9.81
C ILE A 151 -7.19 2.66 -8.78
N ASN A 152 -6.94 1.71 -7.89
CA ASN A 152 -7.87 1.31 -6.84
C ASN A 152 -8.16 2.46 -5.87
N ALA A 153 -7.13 3.21 -5.46
CA ALA A 153 -7.29 4.38 -4.60
C ALA A 153 -8.12 5.49 -5.25
N LEU A 154 -7.88 5.80 -6.54
CA LEU A 154 -8.70 6.75 -7.31
C LEU A 154 -10.17 6.33 -7.36
N ALA A 155 -10.42 5.06 -7.67
CA ALA A 155 -11.78 4.52 -7.70
C ALA A 155 -12.46 4.62 -6.33
N ALA A 156 -11.72 4.32 -5.25
CA ALA A 156 -12.22 4.37 -3.88
C ALA A 156 -12.59 5.79 -3.43
N ILE A 157 -11.80 6.82 -3.80
CA ILE A 157 -12.11 8.24 -3.47
C ILE A 157 -13.11 8.89 -4.44
N GLY A 158 -13.70 8.12 -5.37
CA GLY A 158 -14.74 8.58 -6.29
C GLY A 158 -14.25 9.07 -7.65
N ARG A 159 -12.94 9.13 -7.92
CA ARG A 159 -12.35 9.51 -9.22
C ARG A 159 -12.39 8.36 -10.24
N ARG A 160 -13.58 7.78 -10.42
CA ARG A 160 -13.77 6.51 -11.16
C ARG A 160 -13.45 6.61 -12.65
N GLN A 161 -13.72 7.76 -13.27
CA GLN A 161 -13.42 7.95 -14.69
C GLN A 161 -11.92 7.92 -14.95
N GLU A 162 -11.16 8.62 -14.13
CA GLU A 162 -9.69 8.66 -14.20
C GLU A 162 -9.09 7.28 -13.91
N ALA A 163 -9.61 6.58 -12.89
CA ALA A 163 -9.21 5.20 -12.60
C ALA A 163 -9.39 4.29 -13.83
N ARG A 164 -10.54 4.40 -14.53
CA ARG A 164 -10.84 3.60 -15.73
C ARG A 164 -9.92 3.94 -16.90
N GLU A 165 -9.65 5.22 -17.13
CA GLU A 165 -8.75 5.67 -18.19
C GLU A 165 -7.33 5.14 -17.95
N LEU A 166 -6.83 5.29 -16.72
CA LEU A 166 -5.52 4.79 -16.32
C LEU A 166 -5.42 3.26 -16.40
N PHE A 167 -6.46 2.55 -15.99
CA PHE A 167 -6.54 1.10 -16.13
C PHE A 167 -6.47 0.66 -17.59
N ASN A 168 -7.20 1.30 -18.48
CA ASN A 168 -7.17 1.00 -19.91
C ASN A 168 -5.81 1.27 -20.54
N ASP A 169 -5.13 2.37 -20.16
CA ASP A 169 -3.77 2.65 -20.58
C ASP A 169 -2.82 1.52 -20.17
N LEU A 170 -2.88 1.14 -18.89
CA LEU A 170 -2.02 0.07 -18.36
C LEU A 170 -2.32 -1.29 -19.02
N LEU A 171 -3.58 -1.57 -19.36
CA LEU A 171 -3.95 -2.76 -20.14
C LEU A 171 -3.28 -2.77 -21.53
N GLY A 172 -3.10 -1.60 -22.15
CA GLY A 172 -2.42 -1.45 -23.45
C GLY A 172 -0.92 -1.77 -23.41
N ARG A 173 -0.31 -1.83 -22.20
CA ARG A 173 1.12 -2.12 -22.02
C ARG A 173 1.46 -3.60 -21.86
N ARG A 174 0.44 -4.46 -21.82
CA ARG A 174 0.64 -5.92 -21.80
C ARG A 174 1.28 -6.39 -23.10
N ASN A 175 2.08 -7.47 -23.02
CA ASN A 175 2.57 -8.13 -24.20
C ASN A 175 1.44 -8.83 -24.99
N SER A 176 1.77 -9.46 -26.11
CA SER A 176 0.82 -10.20 -26.97
C SER A 176 0.12 -11.38 -26.27
N LEU A 177 0.65 -11.86 -25.16
CA LEU A 177 0.07 -12.92 -24.31
C LEU A 177 -0.76 -12.38 -23.15
N GLY A 178 -0.92 -11.04 -23.05
CA GLY A 178 -1.67 -10.40 -21.97
C GLY A 178 -0.91 -10.27 -20.66
N LEU A 179 0.42 -10.43 -20.65
CA LEU A 179 1.26 -10.45 -19.46
C LEU A 179 1.96 -9.11 -19.22
N LEU A 180 2.22 -8.81 -17.94
CA LEU A 180 2.96 -7.64 -17.47
C LEU A 180 4.22 -8.05 -16.72
N SER A 181 5.21 -7.15 -16.74
CA SER A 181 6.47 -7.22 -15.98
C SER A 181 6.31 -6.66 -14.57
N GLU A 182 7.38 -6.79 -13.80
CA GLU A 182 7.54 -6.16 -12.51
C GLU A 182 7.52 -4.63 -12.62
N ASP A 183 8.37 -4.09 -13.47
CA ASP A 183 8.52 -2.66 -13.71
C ASP A 183 8.21 -2.28 -15.18
N ILE A 184 7.91 -1.00 -15.36
CA ILE A 184 7.79 -0.36 -16.67
C ILE A 184 8.65 0.91 -16.65
N ASP A 185 9.50 1.11 -17.67
CA ASP A 185 10.22 2.37 -17.84
C ASP A 185 9.22 3.46 -18.29
N PRO A 186 9.03 4.54 -17.50
CA PRO A 186 8.06 5.58 -17.83
C PRO A 186 8.40 6.37 -19.10
N ARG A 187 9.67 6.38 -19.54
CA ARG A 187 10.16 7.11 -20.71
C ARG A 187 9.98 6.31 -21.99
N THR A 188 10.27 5.01 -21.97
CA THR A 188 10.28 4.16 -23.16
C THR A 188 9.05 3.25 -23.27
N GLY A 189 8.40 2.96 -22.13
CA GLY A 189 7.32 1.98 -22.03
C GLY A 189 7.81 0.53 -22.04
N GLU A 190 9.14 0.31 -22.00
CA GLU A 190 9.70 -1.03 -21.95
C GLU A 190 9.35 -1.76 -20.64
N LEU A 191 9.13 -3.06 -20.77
CA LEU A 191 8.85 -3.95 -19.64
C LEU A 191 10.15 -4.43 -19.02
N TRP A 192 10.35 -4.15 -17.73
CA TRP A 192 11.59 -4.41 -17.00
C TRP A 192 11.36 -5.30 -15.77
N GLY A 193 12.46 -5.88 -15.25
CA GLY A 193 12.44 -6.72 -14.06
C GLY A 193 11.91 -8.13 -14.32
N ASN A 194 11.37 -8.77 -13.29
CA ASN A 194 10.84 -10.14 -13.40
C ASN A 194 9.63 -10.17 -14.35
N PHE A 195 9.61 -11.20 -15.22
CA PHE A 195 8.55 -11.37 -16.21
C PHE A 195 8.18 -12.85 -16.40
N PRO A 196 6.88 -13.22 -16.40
CA PRO A 196 5.76 -12.39 -15.95
C PRO A 196 5.77 -12.19 -14.43
N GLN A 197 5.30 -11.01 -13.96
CA GLN A 197 5.27 -10.73 -12.52
C GLN A 197 3.89 -10.99 -11.92
N THR A 198 3.85 -11.84 -10.90
CA THR A 198 2.59 -12.23 -10.23
C THR A 198 1.89 -11.05 -9.59
N TYR A 199 2.60 -10.14 -8.91
CA TYR A 199 2.00 -8.94 -8.29
C TYR A 199 1.30 -8.06 -9.32
N SER A 200 1.91 -7.86 -10.48
CA SER A 200 1.32 -7.09 -11.57
C SER A 200 0.06 -7.75 -12.12
N MET A 201 0.06 -9.10 -12.26
CA MET A 201 -1.12 -9.84 -12.72
C MET A 201 -2.24 -9.86 -11.68
N VAL A 202 -1.92 -9.96 -10.38
CA VAL A 202 -2.91 -9.82 -9.30
C VAL A 202 -3.47 -8.40 -9.25
N GLY A 203 -2.63 -7.38 -9.42
CA GLY A 203 -3.06 -5.99 -9.52
C GLY A 203 -4.07 -5.79 -10.65
N LEU A 204 -3.80 -6.34 -11.83
CA LEU A 204 -4.70 -6.32 -12.98
C LEU A 204 -6.08 -6.94 -12.65
N ILE A 205 -6.08 -8.11 -12.00
CA ILE A 205 -7.32 -8.83 -11.64
C ILE A 205 -8.13 -8.03 -10.60
N ASN A 206 -7.45 -7.47 -9.59
CA ASN A 206 -8.12 -6.75 -8.51
C ASN A 206 -8.66 -5.37 -8.94
N SER A 207 -8.09 -4.78 -10.00
CA SER A 207 -8.51 -3.46 -10.50
C SER A 207 -9.57 -3.55 -11.61
N ALA A 208 -9.89 -4.75 -12.11
CA ALA A 208 -10.88 -4.98 -13.16
C ALA A 208 -12.30 -5.02 -12.59
#